data_01d70aa9dc76cdefe5b06b87f7bfbcea
#
_entry.id   01d70aa9dc76cdefe5b06b87f7bfbcea
#
_cell.length_a   1.000
_cell.length_b   1.000
_cell.length_c   1.000
_cell.angle_alpha   90.00
_cell.angle_beta   90.00
_cell.angle_gamma   90.00
#
_symmetry.space_group_name_H-M   'P 1'
#
loop_
_entity.id
_entity.type
_entity.pdbx_description
1 polymer ?
#
loop_
_entity_poly.entity_id
_entity_poly.type
_entity_poly.pdbx_seq_one_letter_code
_entity_poly.pdbx_strand_id
1 'polypeptide(L)'
;MTFIGLFVSLFTNSFAFNDPTKELKPIPKKLVVLTFDDCNKSDRTFVADIIKQHGFGATFYVTEGLGFLNNKAYYTTWEEIRELHDMGFEIGNHTKAHRDVRSLTKQQLHASLDHIDLRCAQLGIPKPVTFCYPGFSHNLQAVEVLDENNYLFARRGVSPEYGDGGRGGRGPAYDPKLDHPLLVPTTWYSGPDSGFEDMKWAVSLAKDGKIAVLCFHGVPALEHPWVNTEQQDFIRYMKYLKQSGCTVISMRELTRYVDPSNRPEDPYAITRTRASLPLKRAQNAKANHALKDAARLGNIEDVKQHLEAGADVNTKDKTFEWTPLQWAVFNGHKEVAVLLIGKGADVNTMDGRGHTPLHRAAQKSRKEIVELLIAKGADVNAKDNQGITPLDSAIQFNHPETANLLRKHGGKTGEELKAEGK
;
A
#
# COMPACT_ATOMS: atom_id res chain seq x y z
N MET A 1 -11.25 -31.06 -67.14
CA MET A 1 -11.54 -31.12 -65.67
C MET A 1 -10.35 -30.54 -64.95
N THR A 2 -10.45 -29.26 -64.64
CA THR A 2 -9.35 -28.47 -64.04
C THR A 2 -9.70 -28.27 -62.57
N PHE A 3 -8.88 -28.86 -61.65
CA PHE A 3 -9.02 -28.68 -60.22
C PHE A 3 -8.42 -27.32 -59.83
N ILE A 4 -9.24 -26.41 -59.36
CA ILE A 4 -8.81 -25.16 -58.74
C ILE A 4 -8.61 -25.47 -57.26
N GLY A 5 -7.35 -25.55 -56.83
CA GLY A 5 -6.96 -25.64 -55.41
C GLY A 5 -7.12 -24.29 -54.72
N LEU A 6 -8.05 -24.21 -53.78
CA LEU A 6 -8.22 -23.04 -52.92
C LEU A 6 -7.12 -23.06 -51.82
N PHE A 7 -6.09 -22.23 -51.95
CA PHE A 7 -5.12 -21.98 -50.92
C PHE A 7 -5.75 -21.11 -49.83
N VAL A 8 -6.18 -21.73 -48.73
CA VAL A 8 -6.54 -21.00 -47.50
C VAL A 8 -5.22 -20.64 -46.82
N SER A 9 -4.77 -19.41 -47.00
CA SER A 9 -3.70 -18.80 -46.26
C SER A 9 -4.17 -18.60 -44.82
N LEU A 10 -3.76 -19.50 -43.91
CA LEU A 10 -3.85 -19.30 -42.48
C LEU A 10 -2.85 -18.20 -42.12
N PHE A 11 -3.33 -16.98 -41.96
CA PHE A 11 -2.60 -15.93 -41.28
C PHE A 11 -2.50 -16.29 -39.80
N THR A 12 -1.46 -17.01 -39.43
CA THR A 12 -1.02 -17.10 -38.04
C THR A 12 -0.37 -15.76 -37.68
N ASN A 13 -1.19 -14.81 -37.27
CA ASN A 13 -0.66 -13.66 -36.52
C ASN A 13 -0.24 -14.18 -35.13
N SER A 14 0.94 -14.79 -35.05
CA SER A 14 1.64 -14.93 -33.79
C SER A 14 2.04 -13.53 -33.34
N PHE A 15 1.25 -12.91 -32.48
CA PHE A 15 1.68 -11.75 -31.74
C PHE A 15 2.87 -12.17 -30.88
N ALA A 16 4.08 -11.91 -31.37
CA ALA A 16 5.31 -12.05 -30.60
C ALA A 16 5.29 -10.96 -29.51
N PHE A 17 4.75 -11.30 -28.35
CA PHE A 17 4.80 -10.45 -27.15
C PHE A 17 6.21 -10.38 -26.54
N ASN A 18 7.13 -11.25 -26.96
CA ASN A 18 8.53 -11.28 -26.55
C ASN A 18 9.41 -10.76 -27.71
N ASP A 19 9.43 -9.47 -27.89
CA ASP A 19 10.52 -8.80 -28.61
C ASP A 19 11.59 -8.43 -27.57
N PRO A 20 12.71 -9.18 -27.47
CA PRO A 20 13.77 -8.92 -26.50
C PRO A 20 14.50 -7.59 -26.76
N THR A 21 14.17 -6.89 -27.85
CA THR A 21 14.74 -5.58 -28.21
C THR A 21 13.87 -4.41 -27.74
N LYS A 22 12.68 -4.66 -27.17
CA LYS A 22 11.78 -3.62 -26.73
C LYS A 22 12.26 -3.00 -25.43
N GLU A 23 12.85 -1.81 -25.51
CA GLU A 23 13.26 -1.04 -24.35
C GLU A 23 12.04 -0.65 -23.50
N LEU A 24 12.05 -1.06 -22.22
CA LEU A 24 11.01 -0.70 -21.26
C LEU A 24 11.13 0.78 -20.90
N LYS A 25 9.99 1.47 -20.85
CA LYS A 25 9.95 2.85 -20.36
C LYS A 25 10.13 2.89 -18.85
N PRO A 26 10.75 3.94 -18.30
CA PRO A 26 10.77 4.14 -16.86
C PRO A 26 9.34 4.30 -16.33
N ILE A 27 9.07 3.69 -15.18
CA ILE A 27 7.74 3.79 -14.52
C ILE A 27 7.50 5.24 -14.10
N PRO A 28 6.43 5.90 -14.60
CA PRO A 28 6.12 7.27 -14.22
C PRO A 28 5.78 7.38 -12.74
N LYS A 29 6.05 8.54 -12.15
CA LYS A 29 5.44 8.88 -10.86
C LYS A 29 3.92 8.89 -11.03
N LYS A 30 3.21 8.28 -10.07
CA LYS A 30 1.74 8.13 -10.09
C LYS A 30 1.21 7.37 -11.32
N LEU A 31 1.87 6.24 -11.66
CA LEU A 31 1.30 5.29 -12.60
C LEU A 31 0.15 4.54 -11.94
N VAL A 32 -1.01 4.59 -12.58
CA VAL A 32 -2.26 4.01 -12.10
C VAL A 32 -2.81 3.06 -13.16
N VAL A 33 -3.16 1.86 -12.75
CA VAL A 33 -3.94 0.91 -13.58
C VAL A 33 -5.39 0.99 -13.15
N LEU A 34 -6.29 1.15 -14.12
CA LEU A 34 -7.73 1.26 -13.88
C LEU A 34 -8.44 0.00 -14.39
N THR A 35 -9.23 -0.64 -13.51
CA THR A 35 -9.91 -1.91 -13.82
C THR A 35 -11.36 -1.90 -13.37
N PHE A 36 -12.20 -2.61 -14.14
CA PHE A 36 -13.63 -2.78 -13.90
C PHE A 36 -13.99 -4.26 -13.99
N ASP A 37 -14.75 -4.76 -13.02
CA ASP A 37 -15.14 -6.17 -12.93
C ASP A 37 -16.63 -6.36 -13.25
N ASP A 38 -17.00 -7.61 -13.58
CA ASP A 38 -18.37 -8.13 -13.64
C ASP A 38 -19.25 -7.66 -14.80
N CYS A 39 -18.75 -6.90 -15.76
CA CYS A 39 -19.53 -6.47 -16.94
C CYS A 39 -20.81 -5.70 -16.59
N ASN A 40 -20.74 -4.76 -15.67
CA ASN A 40 -21.91 -3.97 -15.30
C ASN A 40 -22.43 -3.11 -16.48
N LYS A 41 -23.73 -2.91 -16.57
CA LYS A 41 -24.35 -2.10 -17.63
C LYS A 41 -23.78 -0.68 -17.69
N SER A 42 -23.48 -0.11 -16.53
CA SER A 42 -22.87 1.21 -16.41
C SER A 42 -21.48 1.32 -17.04
N ASP A 43 -20.75 0.20 -17.20
CA ASP A 43 -19.42 0.20 -17.81
C ASP A 43 -19.45 0.81 -19.21
N ARG A 44 -20.44 0.42 -20.02
CA ARG A 44 -20.62 0.98 -21.35
C ARG A 44 -21.45 2.27 -21.36
N THR A 45 -22.54 2.33 -20.57
CA THR A 45 -23.52 3.42 -20.69
C THR A 45 -23.11 4.71 -19.98
N PHE A 46 -22.09 4.66 -19.12
CA PHE A 46 -21.64 5.80 -18.34
C PHE A 46 -20.10 5.87 -18.18
N VAL A 47 -19.49 4.78 -17.68
CA VAL A 47 -18.08 4.74 -17.27
C VAL A 47 -17.13 5.00 -18.43
N ALA A 48 -17.32 4.29 -19.56
CA ALA A 48 -16.45 4.35 -20.72
C ALA A 48 -16.31 5.76 -21.27
N ASP A 49 -17.41 6.51 -21.38
CA ASP A 49 -17.42 7.86 -21.91
C ASP A 49 -16.65 8.83 -21.00
N ILE A 50 -16.82 8.72 -19.69
CA ILE A 50 -16.08 9.54 -18.70
C ILE A 50 -14.57 9.25 -18.77
N ILE A 51 -14.16 7.98 -18.82
CA ILE A 51 -12.75 7.60 -18.92
C ILE A 51 -12.14 8.13 -20.22
N LYS A 52 -12.85 7.97 -21.34
CA LYS A 52 -12.44 8.43 -22.66
C LYS A 52 -12.21 9.95 -22.69
N GLN A 53 -13.13 10.74 -22.10
CA GLN A 53 -13.01 12.19 -21.99
C GLN A 53 -11.74 12.64 -21.27
N HIS A 54 -11.26 11.85 -20.28
CA HIS A 54 -10.04 12.13 -19.57
C HIS A 54 -8.76 11.65 -20.30
N GLY A 55 -8.92 10.87 -21.38
CA GLY A 55 -7.81 10.26 -22.11
C GLY A 55 -7.14 9.13 -21.33
N PHE A 56 -7.89 8.40 -20.51
CA PHE A 56 -7.40 7.32 -19.67
C PHE A 56 -7.58 5.96 -20.34
N GLY A 57 -6.63 5.04 -20.08
CA GLY A 57 -6.77 3.61 -20.37
C GLY A 57 -7.48 2.89 -19.22
N ALA A 58 -8.16 1.79 -19.54
CA ALA A 58 -8.81 0.92 -18.56
C ALA A 58 -8.94 -0.50 -19.09
N THR A 59 -9.12 -1.46 -18.16
CA THR A 59 -9.43 -2.86 -18.45
C THR A 59 -10.80 -3.20 -17.91
N PHE A 60 -11.65 -3.79 -18.76
CA PHE A 60 -12.94 -4.36 -18.37
C PHE A 60 -12.84 -5.88 -18.35
N TYR A 61 -12.98 -6.49 -17.16
CA TYR A 61 -12.91 -7.93 -16.97
C TYR A 61 -14.26 -8.59 -17.16
N VAL A 62 -14.35 -9.47 -18.16
CA VAL A 62 -15.59 -10.03 -18.67
C VAL A 62 -15.86 -11.41 -18.13
N THR A 63 -17.11 -11.63 -17.66
CA THR A 63 -17.67 -12.91 -17.25
C THR A 63 -19.09 -13.09 -17.82
N GLU A 64 -19.54 -14.32 -18.06
CA GLU A 64 -20.94 -14.65 -18.33
C GLU A 64 -21.69 -15.14 -17.07
N GLY A 65 -21.05 -15.04 -15.89
CA GLY A 65 -21.65 -15.31 -14.58
C GLY A 65 -22.58 -14.20 -14.09
N LEU A 66 -22.97 -14.27 -12.83
CA LEU A 66 -23.65 -13.20 -12.07
C LEU A 66 -24.98 -12.69 -12.68
N GLY A 67 -25.60 -13.40 -13.59
CA GLY A 67 -26.82 -12.93 -14.28
C GLY A 67 -26.57 -12.28 -15.64
N PHE A 68 -25.33 -12.21 -16.12
CA PHE A 68 -24.94 -11.64 -17.39
C PHE A 68 -25.82 -12.10 -18.58
N LEU A 69 -26.16 -13.39 -18.63
CA LEU A 69 -26.97 -13.94 -19.75
C LEU A 69 -28.46 -13.50 -19.69
N ASN A 70 -29.01 -13.30 -18.50
CA ASN A 70 -30.45 -13.19 -18.28
C ASN A 70 -30.92 -11.80 -17.86
N ASN A 71 -30.02 -10.94 -17.38
CA ASN A 71 -30.38 -9.64 -16.79
C ASN A 71 -29.67 -8.47 -17.51
N LYS A 72 -30.12 -8.15 -18.73
CA LYS A 72 -29.50 -7.10 -19.54
C LYS A 72 -29.85 -5.67 -19.09
N ALA A 73 -30.69 -5.52 -18.08
CA ALA A 73 -30.91 -4.23 -17.45
C ALA A 73 -29.70 -3.81 -16.57
N TYR A 74 -28.98 -4.81 -16.02
CA TYR A 74 -27.86 -4.57 -15.09
C TYR A 74 -26.49 -4.96 -15.64
N TYR A 75 -26.46 -5.84 -16.65
CA TYR A 75 -25.21 -6.31 -17.26
C TYR A 75 -25.11 -5.91 -18.73
N THR A 76 -23.89 -5.70 -19.20
CA THR A 76 -23.60 -5.42 -20.61
C THR A 76 -24.02 -6.59 -21.52
N THR A 77 -24.14 -6.32 -22.80
CA THR A 77 -24.21 -7.34 -23.85
C THR A 77 -22.83 -7.56 -24.46
N TRP A 78 -22.67 -8.63 -25.25
CA TRP A 78 -21.43 -8.86 -25.98
C TRP A 78 -21.16 -7.79 -27.04
N GLU A 79 -22.22 -7.21 -27.62
CA GLU A 79 -22.15 -6.08 -28.55
C GLU A 79 -21.60 -4.85 -27.83
N GLU A 80 -22.06 -4.55 -26.61
CA GLU A 80 -21.55 -3.45 -25.80
C GLU A 80 -20.10 -3.68 -25.34
N ILE A 81 -19.71 -4.93 -25.07
CA ILE A 81 -18.30 -5.29 -24.80
C ILE A 81 -17.44 -5.05 -26.05
N ARG A 82 -17.98 -5.36 -27.26
CA ARG A 82 -17.29 -5.03 -28.49
C ARG A 82 -17.15 -3.51 -28.68
N GLU A 83 -18.18 -2.72 -28.34
CA GLU A 83 -18.09 -1.26 -28.37
C GLU A 83 -17.01 -0.73 -27.41
N LEU A 84 -16.89 -1.28 -26.19
CA LEU A 84 -15.79 -0.93 -25.26
C LEU A 84 -14.42 -1.19 -25.90
N HIS A 85 -14.26 -2.33 -26.59
CA HIS A 85 -13.04 -2.62 -27.33
C HIS A 85 -12.78 -1.61 -28.45
N ASP A 86 -13.80 -1.28 -29.25
CA ASP A 86 -13.70 -0.33 -30.37
C ASP A 86 -13.41 1.11 -29.88
N MET A 87 -13.80 1.45 -28.65
CA MET A 87 -13.41 2.67 -27.98
C MET A 87 -11.92 2.68 -27.56
N GLY A 88 -11.21 1.55 -27.68
CA GLY A 88 -9.79 1.40 -27.37
C GLY A 88 -9.50 0.87 -25.97
N PHE A 89 -10.51 0.43 -25.23
CA PHE A 89 -10.32 -0.18 -23.92
C PHE A 89 -9.88 -1.64 -24.05
N GLU A 90 -9.20 -2.12 -23.01
CA GLU A 90 -8.81 -3.52 -22.90
C GLU A 90 -9.98 -4.36 -22.39
N ILE A 91 -10.20 -5.51 -23.04
CA ILE A 91 -11.09 -6.57 -22.54
C ILE A 91 -10.22 -7.66 -21.91
N GLY A 92 -10.42 -7.91 -20.62
CA GLY A 92 -9.74 -8.94 -19.83
C GLY A 92 -10.69 -10.11 -19.50
N ASN A 93 -10.13 -11.24 -19.07
CA ASN A 93 -10.88 -12.45 -18.75
C ASN A 93 -11.20 -12.53 -17.25
N HIS A 94 -12.46 -12.84 -16.90
CA HIS A 94 -12.92 -13.00 -15.52
C HIS A 94 -13.62 -14.35 -15.30
N THR A 95 -13.24 -15.36 -16.05
CA THR A 95 -13.85 -16.69 -16.14
C THR A 95 -15.26 -16.68 -16.74
N LYS A 96 -15.68 -17.86 -17.26
CA LYS A 96 -17.03 -18.03 -17.82
C LYS A 96 -18.14 -17.73 -16.82
N ALA A 97 -18.03 -18.22 -15.59
CA ALA A 97 -19.15 -18.30 -14.66
C ALA A 97 -18.87 -17.63 -13.30
N HIS A 98 -17.86 -16.76 -13.22
CA HIS A 98 -17.46 -16.06 -11.99
C HIS A 98 -17.26 -16.98 -10.77
N ARG A 99 -16.78 -18.22 -11.01
CA ARG A 99 -16.56 -19.18 -9.92
C ARG A 99 -15.21 -18.96 -9.26
N ASP A 100 -15.16 -19.19 -7.95
CA ASP A 100 -13.90 -19.25 -7.21
C ASP A 100 -12.95 -20.27 -7.87
N VAL A 101 -11.82 -19.80 -8.37
CA VAL A 101 -10.84 -20.63 -9.09
C VAL A 101 -10.27 -21.77 -8.24
N ARG A 102 -10.28 -21.62 -6.90
CA ARG A 102 -9.84 -22.67 -5.96
C ARG A 102 -10.75 -23.90 -5.96
N SER A 103 -12.01 -23.72 -6.40
CA SER A 103 -13.00 -24.78 -6.51
C SER A 103 -12.98 -25.52 -7.85
N LEU A 104 -12.16 -25.05 -8.80
CA LEU A 104 -12.08 -25.60 -10.15
C LEU A 104 -10.90 -26.56 -10.26
N THR A 105 -11.07 -27.63 -11.01
CA THR A 105 -9.93 -28.42 -11.50
C THR A 105 -9.17 -27.64 -12.56
N LYS A 106 -7.91 -28.02 -12.84
CA LYS A 106 -7.08 -27.44 -13.90
C LYS A 106 -7.81 -27.41 -15.25
N GLN A 107 -8.41 -28.55 -15.63
CA GLN A 107 -9.20 -28.68 -16.87
C GLN A 107 -10.44 -27.76 -16.89
N GLN A 108 -11.14 -27.64 -15.76
CA GLN A 108 -12.32 -26.74 -15.68
C GLN A 108 -11.92 -25.27 -15.81
N LEU A 109 -10.76 -24.88 -15.24
CA LEU A 109 -10.28 -23.52 -15.37
C LEU A 109 -9.86 -23.23 -16.81
N HIS A 110 -9.09 -24.12 -17.47
CA HIS A 110 -8.80 -23.97 -18.92
C HIS A 110 -10.07 -23.78 -19.75
N ALA A 111 -11.05 -24.69 -19.60
CA ALA A 111 -12.31 -24.58 -20.33
C ALA A 111 -13.07 -23.27 -20.05
N SER A 112 -12.93 -22.73 -18.85
CA SER A 112 -13.55 -21.47 -18.47
C SER A 112 -12.87 -20.26 -19.13
N LEU A 113 -11.54 -20.28 -19.24
CA LEU A 113 -10.75 -19.26 -19.95
C LEU A 113 -11.02 -19.32 -21.45
N ASP A 114 -10.93 -20.49 -22.06
CA ASP A 114 -11.15 -20.73 -23.50
C ASP A 114 -12.53 -20.26 -23.95
N HIS A 115 -13.55 -20.38 -23.09
CA HIS A 115 -14.88 -19.91 -23.39
C HIS A 115 -14.93 -18.41 -23.64
N ILE A 116 -14.34 -17.60 -22.77
CA ILE A 116 -14.28 -16.13 -22.92
C ILE A 116 -13.40 -15.76 -24.12
N ASP A 117 -12.26 -16.45 -24.30
CA ASP A 117 -11.36 -16.25 -25.43
C ASP A 117 -12.10 -16.47 -26.77
N LEU A 118 -12.90 -17.58 -26.86
CA LEU A 118 -13.73 -17.86 -28.03
C LEU A 118 -14.80 -16.80 -28.29
N ARG A 119 -15.48 -16.34 -27.22
CA ARG A 119 -16.48 -15.27 -27.35
C ARG A 119 -15.87 -13.98 -27.86
N CYS A 120 -14.70 -13.61 -27.35
CA CYS A 120 -13.94 -12.45 -27.85
C CYS A 120 -13.59 -12.62 -29.33
N ALA A 121 -13.06 -13.77 -29.73
CA ALA A 121 -12.70 -14.06 -31.12
C ALA A 121 -13.90 -13.97 -32.09
N GLN A 122 -15.08 -14.49 -31.67
CA GLN A 122 -16.32 -14.39 -32.46
C GLN A 122 -16.74 -12.96 -32.79
N LEU A 123 -16.33 -12.01 -31.93
CA LEU A 123 -16.63 -10.58 -32.12
C LEU A 123 -15.43 -9.79 -32.65
N GLY A 124 -14.34 -10.46 -33.04
CA GLY A 124 -13.13 -9.80 -33.51
C GLY A 124 -12.39 -9.02 -32.42
N ILE A 125 -12.65 -9.33 -31.15
CA ILE A 125 -11.86 -8.84 -30.01
C ILE A 125 -10.64 -9.76 -29.87
N PRO A 126 -9.41 -9.21 -29.73
CA PRO A 126 -8.22 -10.02 -29.52
C PRO A 126 -8.33 -10.90 -28.27
N LYS A 127 -7.65 -12.05 -28.27
CA LYS A 127 -7.56 -12.90 -27.09
C LYS A 127 -7.15 -12.08 -25.86
N PRO A 128 -7.91 -12.16 -24.73
CA PRO A 128 -7.52 -11.57 -23.47
C PRO A 128 -6.14 -12.05 -23.00
N VAL A 129 -5.29 -11.11 -22.62
CA VAL A 129 -3.95 -11.40 -22.08
C VAL A 129 -3.83 -10.99 -20.61
N THR A 130 -4.91 -10.49 -20.04
CA THR A 130 -5.00 -10.15 -18.62
C THR A 130 -6.19 -10.81 -17.98
N PHE A 131 -6.06 -11.12 -16.71
CA PHE A 131 -7.03 -11.88 -15.93
C PHE A 131 -7.38 -11.16 -14.61
N CYS A 132 -8.61 -11.32 -14.14
CA CYS A 132 -9.00 -11.00 -12.78
C CYS A 132 -9.52 -12.24 -12.08
N TYR A 133 -9.05 -12.50 -10.88
CA TYR A 133 -9.51 -13.62 -10.07
C TYR A 133 -10.91 -13.34 -9.49
N PRO A 134 -11.95 -14.15 -9.85
CA PRO A 134 -13.28 -14.00 -9.28
C PRO A 134 -13.29 -14.07 -7.75
N GLY A 135 -13.99 -13.13 -7.11
CA GLY A 135 -14.00 -13.02 -5.66
C GLY A 135 -12.61 -12.86 -5.04
N PHE A 136 -11.63 -12.40 -5.82
CA PHE A 136 -10.23 -12.20 -5.44
C PHE A 136 -9.50 -13.48 -4.97
N SER A 137 -10.10 -14.65 -5.15
CA SER A 137 -9.58 -15.94 -4.71
C SER A 137 -8.58 -16.52 -5.71
N HIS A 138 -7.44 -16.97 -5.23
CA HIS A 138 -6.36 -17.51 -6.06
C HIS A 138 -5.62 -18.65 -5.36
N ASN A 139 -4.97 -19.52 -6.13
CA ASN A 139 -4.08 -20.57 -5.65
C ASN A 139 -2.96 -20.82 -6.68
N LEU A 140 -1.98 -21.66 -6.34
CA LEU A 140 -0.83 -21.95 -7.21
C LEU A 140 -1.28 -22.58 -8.53
N GLN A 141 -2.23 -23.53 -8.49
CA GLN A 141 -2.77 -24.17 -9.69
C GLN A 141 -3.36 -23.14 -10.68
N ALA A 142 -4.07 -22.12 -10.18
CA ALA A 142 -4.63 -21.08 -11.05
C ALA A 142 -3.52 -20.22 -11.67
N VAL A 143 -2.46 -19.91 -10.92
CA VAL A 143 -1.28 -19.20 -11.47
C VAL A 143 -0.62 -20.02 -12.59
N GLU A 144 -0.42 -21.32 -12.39
CA GLU A 144 0.13 -22.24 -13.40
C GLU A 144 -0.74 -22.27 -14.67
N VAL A 145 -2.07 -22.40 -14.51
CA VAL A 145 -3.01 -22.42 -15.65
C VAL A 145 -2.96 -21.10 -16.43
N LEU A 146 -2.90 -19.96 -15.75
CA LEU A 146 -2.79 -18.66 -16.42
C LEU A 146 -1.47 -18.53 -17.19
N ASP A 147 -0.37 -19.03 -16.62
CA ASP A 147 0.92 -19.08 -17.28
C ASP A 147 0.91 -19.96 -18.54
N GLU A 148 0.38 -21.17 -18.44
CA GLU A 148 0.20 -22.11 -19.56
C GLU A 148 -0.65 -21.51 -20.70
N ASN A 149 -1.60 -20.60 -20.37
CA ASN A 149 -2.43 -19.89 -21.36
C ASN A 149 -1.85 -18.56 -21.83
N ASN A 150 -0.60 -18.23 -21.45
CA ASN A 150 0.13 -17.02 -21.81
C ASN A 150 -0.56 -15.72 -21.35
N TYR A 151 -1.20 -15.73 -20.18
CA TYR A 151 -1.63 -14.48 -19.55
C TYR A 151 -0.41 -13.70 -19.06
N LEU A 152 -0.40 -12.40 -19.27
CA LEU A 152 0.72 -11.51 -18.92
C LEU A 152 0.60 -10.99 -17.49
N PHE A 153 -0.61 -10.58 -17.12
CA PHE A 153 -0.90 -10.06 -15.78
C PHE A 153 -2.23 -10.61 -15.28
N ALA A 154 -2.29 -10.87 -13.97
CA ALA A 154 -3.54 -11.26 -13.33
C ALA A 154 -3.72 -10.49 -12.00
N ARG A 155 -4.88 -9.82 -11.85
CA ARG A 155 -5.21 -9.02 -10.69
C ARG A 155 -5.91 -9.86 -9.62
N ARG A 156 -5.36 -9.84 -8.41
CA ARG A 156 -5.97 -10.36 -7.19
C ARG A 156 -6.53 -9.23 -6.32
N GLY A 157 -7.17 -9.56 -5.21
CA GLY A 157 -7.68 -8.58 -4.26
C GLY A 157 -6.61 -7.96 -3.36
N VAL A 158 -7.07 -7.32 -2.29
CA VAL A 158 -6.24 -6.63 -1.30
C VAL A 158 -5.63 -7.56 -0.26
N SER A 159 -6.28 -8.72 -0.02
CA SER A 159 -5.81 -9.73 0.95
C SER A 159 -4.67 -10.59 0.37
N PRO A 160 -3.86 -11.23 1.23
CA PRO A 160 -3.94 -11.28 2.70
C PRO A 160 -3.17 -10.18 3.43
N GLU A 161 -2.54 -9.23 2.76
CA GLU A 161 -1.62 -8.26 3.35
C GLU A 161 -2.30 -7.25 4.29
N TYR A 162 -3.61 -7.08 4.14
CA TYR A 162 -4.44 -6.22 4.98
C TYR A 162 -5.53 -7.09 5.62
N GLY A 163 -5.18 -7.66 6.79
CA GLY A 163 -5.97 -8.70 7.47
C GLY A 163 -7.27 -8.22 8.14
N ASP A 164 -7.59 -6.93 8.12
CA ASP A 164 -8.84 -6.34 8.59
C ASP A 164 -9.92 -6.29 7.50
N GLY A 165 -9.78 -7.13 6.46
CA GLY A 165 -10.69 -7.15 5.32
C GLY A 165 -10.52 -5.97 4.37
N GLY A 166 -9.40 -5.21 4.52
CA GLY A 166 -9.12 -4.05 3.68
C GLY A 166 -10.07 -2.89 3.96
N ARG A 167 -10.25 -2.47 5.23
CA ARG A 167 -11.05 -1.29 5.56
C ARG A 167 -10.75 -0.14 4.61
N GLY A 168 -11.80 0.47 4.04
CA GLY A 168 -11.67 1.48 3.01
C GLY A 168 -11.16 0.92 1.67
N GLY A 169 -11.27 -0.39 1.42
CA GLY A 169 -10.83 -1.04 0.19
C GLY A 169 -9.31 -1.04 -0.03
N ARG A 170 -8.51 -0.81 1.00
CA ARG A 170 -7.05 -0.58 0.91
C ARG A 170 -6.25 -1.87 0.76
N GLY A 171 -5.26 -1.85 -0.13
CA GLY A 171 -4.31 -2.93 -0.39
C GLY A 171 -2.92 -2.41 -0.74
N PRO A 172 -1.93 -3.29 -0.96
CA PRO A 172 -0.58 -2.86 -1.34
C PRO A 172 -0.53 -2.35 -2.77
N ALA A 173 0.40 -1.41 -3.06
CA ALA A 173 0.75 -1.10 -4.44
C ALA A 173 1.51 -2.27 -5.08
N TYR A 174 1.33 -2.46 -6.38
CA TYR A 174 2.09 -3.41 -7.17
C TYR A 174 3.55 -2.96 -7.27
N ASP A 175 4.47 -3.82 -6.85
CA ASP A 175 5.91 -3.62 -6.97
C ASP A 175 6.47 -4.63 -7.98
N PRO A 176 6.76 -4.23 -9.24
CA PRO A 176 7.22 -5.15 -10.28
C PRO A 176 8.53 -5.88 -9.97
N LYS A 177 9.29 -5.43 -8.99
CA LYS A 177 10.52 -6.08 -8.54
C LYS A 177 10.28 -7.23 -7.57
N LEU A 178 9.09 -7.28 -6.95
CA LEU A 178 8.78 -8.18 -5.85
C LEU A 178 7.52 -9.01 -6.10
N ASP A 179 6.51 -8.41 -6.71
CA ASP A 179 5.22 -9.07 -6.95
C ASP A 179 5.25 -9.89 -8.25
N HIS A 180 4.66 -11.07 -8.20
CA HIS A 180 4.49 -11.88 -9.41
C HIS A 180 3.42 -11.25 -10.33
N PRO A 181 3.66 -11.14 -11.66
CA PRO A 181 2.73 -10.48 -12.59
C PRO A 181 1.35 -11.18 -12.66
N LEU A 182 1.28 -12.48 -12.41
CA LEU A 182 0.00 -13.21 -12.30
C LEU A 182 -0.63 -13.12 -10.89
N LEU A 183 -0.13 -12.25 -10.01
CA LEU A 183 -0.67 -11.97 -8.67
C LEU A 183 -0.60 -10.46 -8.34
N VAL A 184 -0.85 -9.60 -9.32
CA VAL A 184 -0.90 -8.15 -9.15
C VAL A 184 -1.92 -7.77 -8.08
N PRO A 185 -1.53 -7.14 -6.97
CA PRO A 185 -2.47 -6.77 -5.92
C PRO A 185 -3.38 -5.62 -6.35
N THR A 186 -4.62 -5.62 -5.90
CA THR A 186 -5.48 -4.44 -5.90
C THR A 186 -4.99 -3.47 -4.82
N THR A 187 -4.65 -2.24 -5.19
CA THR A 187 -4.23 -1.21 -4.23
C THR A 187 -5.41 -0.58 -3.53
N TRP A 188 -6.54 -0.50 -4.24
CA TRP A 188 -7.80 0.00 -3.71
C TRP A 188 -8.97 -0.51 -4.56
N TYR A 189 -10.08 -0.85 -3.90
CA TYR A 189 -11.34 -1.11 -4.59
C TYR A 189 -12.44 -0.18 -4.06
N SER A 190 -13.34 0.23 -4.96
CA SER A 190 -14.47 1.10 -4.64
C SER A 190 -15.61 0.31 -4.02
N GLY A 191 -16.28 0.91 -3.03
CA GLY A 191 -17.44 0.37 -2.36
C GLY A 191 -17.96 1.35 -1.29
N PRO A 192 -19.09 1.07 -0.63
CA PRO A 192 -19.71 1.97 0.34
C PRO A 192 -18.80 2.35 1.52
N ASP A 193 -17.92 1.42 1.93
CA ASP A 193 -16.97 1.62 3.04
C ASP A 193 -15.62 2.18 2.59
N SER A 194 -15.50 2.60 1.31
CA SER A 194 -14.28 2.99 0.66
C SER A 194 -14.43 4.30 -0.09
N GLY A 195 -13.92 5.37 0.47
CA GLY A 195 -14.17 6.73 0.01
C GLY A 195 -13.03 7.38 -0.78
N PHE A 196 -13.22 8.67 -1.06
CA PHE A 196 -12.28 9.48 -1.82
C PHE A 196 -10.88 9.56 -1.16
N GLU A 197 -10.82 9.65 0.17
CA GLU A 197 -9.54 9.71 0.89
C GLU A 197 -8.77 8.38 0.80
N ASP A 198 -9.49 7.24 0.76
CA ASP A 198 -8.87 5.92 0.57
C ASP A 198 -8.27 5.78 -0.82
N MET A 199 -8.97 6.26 -1.85
CA MET A 199 -8.45 6.30 -3.22
C MET A 199 -7.23 7.22 -3.34
N LYS A 200 -7.26 8.41 -2.74
CA LYS A 200 -6.09 9.31 -2.69
C LYS A 200 -4.90 8.67 -2.01
N TRP A 201 -5.14 7.97 -0.89
CA TRP A 201 -4.10 7.21 -0.21
C TRP A 201 -3.49 6.15 -1.13
N ALA A 202 -4.31 5.37 -1.85
CA ALA A 202 -3.82 4.35 -2.80
C ALA A 202 -2.95 4.97 -3.90
N VAL A 203 -3.40 6.08 -4.49
CA VAL A 203 -2.62 6.81 -5.51
C VAL A 203 -1.29 7.33 -4.94
N SER A 204 -1.25 7.72 -3.67
CA SER A 204 -0.01 8.18 -3.01
C SER A 204 1.07 7.10 -2.90
N LEU A 205 0.70 5.83 -2.99
CA LEU A 205 1.61 4.69 -2.99
C LEU A 205 2.30 4.46 -4.35
N ALA A 206 1.79 5.05 -5.44
CA ALA A 206 2.36 4.97 -6.78
C ALA A 206 3.60 5.87 -6.90
N LYS A 207 4.68 5.47 -6.25
CA LYS A 207 5.98 6.14 -6.21
C LYS A 207 7.10 5.11 -6.08
N ASP A 208 8.32 5.51 -6.33
CA ASP A 208 9.51 4.66 -6.18
C ASP A 208 9.45 3.37 -7.02
N GLY A 209 8.89 3.47 -8.24
CA GLY A 209 8.70 2.35 -9.15
C GLY A 209 7.50 1.45 -8.84
N LYS A 210 6.66 1.80 -7.86
CA LYS A 210 5.41 1.09 -7.55
C LYS A 210 4.23 1.67 -8.30
N ILE A 211 3.21 0.84 -8.52
CA ILE A 211 2.05 1.12 -9.35
C ILE A 211 0.78 0.94 -8.52
N ALA A 212 -0.13 1.91 -8.56
CA ALA A 212 -1.43 1.77 -7.93
C ALA A 212 -2.40 1.07 -8.89
N VAL A 213 -3.11 0.04 -8.40
CA VAL A 213 -4.12 -0.70 -9.15
C VAL A 213 -5.48 -0.43 -8.51
N LEU A 214 -6.34 0.29 -9.23
CA LEU A 214 -7.67 0.67 -8.76
C LEU A 214 -8.72 -0.23 -9.40
N CYS A 215 -9.62 -0.74 -8.56
CA CYS A 215 -10.70 -1.64 -8.97
C CYS A 215 -12.06 -0.99 -8.72
N PHE A 216 -12.88 -1.02 -9.73
CA PHE A 216 -14.29 -0.68 -9.66
C PHE A 216 -15.12 -1.89 -10.08
N HIS A 217 -16.39 -1.90 -9.68
CA HIS A 217 -17.40 -2.77 -10.26
C HIS A 217 -18.36 -1.89 -11.08
N GLY A 218 -19.63 -1.78 -10.76
CA GLY A 218 -20.53 -0.87 -11.49
C GLY A 218 -20.58 0.56 -10.95
N VAL A 219 -20.97 1.51 -11.80
CA VAL A 219 -21.16 2.93 -11.48
C VAL A 219 -22.52 3.43 -12.02
N PRO A 220 -23.64 3.13 -11.34
CA PRO A 220 -23.79 2.31 -10.14
C PRO A 220 -23.72 0.79 -10.41
N ALA A 221 -23.42 0.01 -9.33
CA ALA A 221 -23.52 -1.45 -9.30
C ALA A 221 -24.81 -1.86 -8.57
N LEU A 222 -25.94 -1.82 -9.28
CA LEU A 222 -27.27 -1.97 -8.66
C LEU A 222 -27.54 -3.38 -8.11
N GLU A 223 -26.94 -4.41 -8.72
CA GLU A 223 -27.04 -5.81 -8.26
C GLU A 223 -26.10 -6.13 -7.09
N HIS A 224 -25.03 -5.32 -6.91
CA HIS A 224 -23.97 -5.55 -5.94
C HIS A 224 -23.71 -4.30 -5.10
N PRO A 225 -24.66 -3.92 -4.20
CA PRO A 225 -24.58 -2.67 -3.44
C PRO A 225 -23.34 -2.56 -2.54
N TRP A 226 -22.72 -3.71 -2.15
CA TRP A 226 -21.48 -3.72 -1.35
C TRP A 226 -20.20 -3.33 -2.10
N VAL A 227 -20.26 -3.21 -3.44
CA VAL A 227 -19.17 -2.71 -4.31
C VAL A 227 -19.64 -1.55 -5.20
N ASN A 228 -20.78 -0.96 -4.84
CA ASN A 228 -21.35 0.16 -5.59
C ASN A 228 -20.46 1.40 -5.53
N THR A 229 -20.38 2.11 -6.65
CA THR A 229 -19.81 3.45 -6.74
C THR A 229 -20.86 4.42 -7.24
N GLU A 230 -21.12 5.50 -6.52
CA GLU A 230 -22.03 6.54 -6.98
C GLU A 230 -21.42 7.31 -8.16
N GLN A 231 -22.24 7.70 -9.13
CA GLN A 231 -21.79 8.39 -10.35
C GLN A 231 -21.04 9.68 -10.04
N GLN A 232 -21.48 10.46 -9.04
CA GLN A 232 -20.85 11.70 -8.64
C GLN A 232 -19.46 11.45 -8.05
N ASP A 233 -19.28 10.39 -7.26
CA ASP A 233 -18.00 10.01 -6.70
C ASP A 233 -17.05 9.54 -7.81
N PHE A 234 -17.54 8.74 -8.76
CA PHE A 234 -16.73 8.32 -9.91
C PHE A 234 -16.20 9.52 -10.71
N ILE A 235 -17.05 10.49 -11.04
CA ILE A 235 -16.64 11.73 -11.71
C ILE A 235 -15.56 12.45 -10.89
N ARG A 236 -15.75 12.55 -9.58
CA ARG A 236 -14.79 13.18 -8.66
C ARG A 236 -13.44 12.44 -8.66
N TYR A 237 -13.46 11.10 -8.71
CA TYR A 237 -12.25 10.28 -8.76
C TYR A 237 -11.47 10.50 -10.06
N MET A 238 -12.14 10.45 -11.21
CA MET A 238 -11.50 10.68 -12.52
C MET A 238 -10.93 12.09 -12.63
N LYS A 239 -11.65 13.09 -12.15
CA LYS A 239 -11.17 14.48 -12.08
C LYS A 239 -9.91 14.60 -11.22
N TYR A 240 -9.88 13.95 -10.06
CA TYR A 240 -8.70 13.94 -9.18
C TYR A 240 -7.49 13.29 -9.86
N LEU A 241 -7.65 12.13 -10.49
CA LEU A 241 -6.57 11.46 -11.21
C LEU A 241 -5.96 12.38 -12.29
N LYS A 242 -6.81 13.06 -13.05
CA LYS A 242 -6.37 14.03 -14.07
C LYS A 242 -5.62 15.21 -13.46
N GLN A 243 -6.20 15.85 -12.47
CA GLN A 243 -5.62 17.05 -11.81
C GLN A 243 -4.33 16.73 -11.06
N SER A 244 -4.20 15.52 -10.53
CA SER A 244 -2.99 15.06 -9.83
C SER A 244 -1.86 14.66 -10.78
N GLY A 245 -2.05 14.73 -12.10
CA GLY A 245 -1.05 14.35 -13.10
C GLY A 245 -0.76 12.85 -13.13
N CYS A 246 -1.75 12.00 -12.83
CA CYS A 246 -1.60 10.55 -12.93
C CYS A 246 -1.50 10.11 -14.40
N THR A 247 -0.61 9.16 -14.67
CA THR A 247 -0.64 8.38 -15.90
C THR A 247 -1.56 7.19 -15.65
N VAL A 248 -2.72 7.16 -16.33
CA VAL A 248 -3.76 6.13 -16.12
C VAL A 248 -3.85 5.24 -17.34
N ILE A 249 -3.64 3.94 -17.14
CA ILE A 249 -3.50 2.93 -18.20
C ILE A 249 -4.36 1.69 -17.93
N SER A 250 -4.52 0.85 -18.95
CA SER A 250 -5.06 -0.51 -18.81
C SER A 250 -3.99 -1.46 -18.23
N MET A 251 -4.44 -2.65 -17.80
CA MET A 251 -3.54 -3.69 -17.27
C MET A 251 -2.54 -4.17 -18.33
N ARG A 252 -2.97 -4.41 -19.57
CA ARG A 252 -2.11 -4.81 -20.67
C ARG A 252 -1.01 -3.79 -20.96
N GLU A 253 -1.31 -2.50 -20.81
CA GLU A 253 -0.35 -1.43 -21.08
C GLU A 253 0.82 -1.41 -20.07
N LEU A 254 0.74 -2.18 -18.97
CA LEU A 254 1.88 -2.42 -18.07
C LEU A 254 3.09 -2.98 -18.83
N THR A 255 2.90 -3.71 -19.92
CA THR A 255 3.99 -4.21 -20.79
C THR A 255 4.88 -3.12 -21.36
N ARG A 256 4.50 -1.85 -21.26
CA ARG A 256 5.35 -0.70 -21.61
C ARG A 256 6.42 -0.41 -20.57
N TYR A 257 6.23 -0.87 -19.33
CA TYR A 257 7.01 -0.52 -18.15
C TYR A 257 7.55 -1.72 -17.39
N VAL A 258 6.92 -2.87 -17.56
CA VAL A 258 7.19 -4.10 -16.81
C VAL A 258 7.31 -5.25 -17.79
N ASP A 259 8.39 -6.03 -17.66
CA ASP A 259 8.53 -7.30 -18.36
C ASP A 259 7.84 -8.40 -17.52
N PRO A 260 6.73 -8.99 -17.99
CA PRO A 260 6.03 -10.03 -17.25
C PRO A 260 6.79 -11.37 -17.18
N SER A 261 7.86 -11.54 -17.97
CA SER A 261 8.73 -12.72 -17.89
C SER A 261 9.76 -12.62 -16.77
N ASN A 262 10.09 -11.39 -16.32
CA ASN A 262 10.96 -11.15 -15.17
C ASN A 262 10.16 -11.23 -13.88
N ARG A 263 10.00 -12.42 -13.34
CA ARG A 263 9.11 -12.72 -12.21
C ARG A 263 9.79 -13.60 -11.16
N PRO A 264 9.39 -13.51 -9.87
CA PRO A 264 9.91 -14.38 -8.82
C PRO A 264 9.53 -15.85 -9.09
N GLU A 265 10.46 -16.76 -8.80
CA GLU A 265 10.24 -18.21 -8.92
C GLU A 265 9.06 -18.69 -8.06
N ASP A 266 8.95 -18.16 -6.82
CA ASP A 266 7.83 -18.41 -5.94
C ASP A 266 6.81 -17.27 -6.02
N PRO A 267 5.64 -17.47 -6.65
CA PRO A 267 4.64 -16.43 -6.85
C PRO A 267 4.11 -15.80 -5.56
N TYR A 268 4.19 -16.54 -4.43
CA TYR A 268 3.64 -16.13 -3.15
C TYR A 268 4.66 -15.60 -2.14
N ALA A 269 5.95 -15.53 -2.48
CA ALA A 269 7.01 -15.13 -1.55
C ALA A 269 6.73 -13.78 -0.88
N ILE A 270 6.45 -12.75 -1.68
CA ILE A 270 6.17 -11.41 -1.14
C ILE A 270 4.82 -11.32 -0.43
N THR A 271 3.81 -12.04 -0.91
CA THR A 271 2.48 -12.08 -0.30
C THR A 271 2.55 -12.64 1.12
N ARG A 272 3.28 -13.77 1.32
CA ARG A 272 3.53 -14.33 2.66
C ARG A 272 4.31 -13.38 3.56
N THR A 273 5.32 -12.73 3.02
CA THR A 273 6.11 -11.73 3.76
C THR A 273 5.22 -10.57 4.23
N ARG A 274 4.42 -9.99 3.33
CA ARG A 274 3.51 -8.87 3.66
C ARG A 274 2.42 -9.29 4.65
N ALA A 275 1.84 -10.50 4.51
CA ALA A 275 0.82 -11.03 5.42
C ALA A 275 1.35 -11.19 6.85
N SER A 276 2.65 -11.42 7.04
CA SER A 276 3.27 -11.51 8.37
C SER A 276 3.51 -10.14 9.03
N LEU A 277 3.52 -9.03 8.29
CA LEU A 277 3.82 -7.69 8.81
C LEU A 277 2.82 -7.20 9.88
N PRO A 278 1.48 -7.42 9.75
CA PRO A 278 0.53 -7.02 10.78
C PRO A 278 0.78 -7.72 12.12
N LEU A 279 1.11 -9.03 12.09
CA LEU A 279 1.44 -9.80 13.29
C LEU A 279 2.73 -9.26 13.95
N LYS A 280 3.78 -9.00 13.15
CA LYS A 280 5.02 -8.39 13.65
C LYS A 280 4.76 -7.00 14.21
N ARG A 281 3.95 -6.17 13.55
CA ARG A 281 3.56 -4.84 14.04
C ARG A 281 2.79 -4.92 15.37
N ALA A 282 1.85 -5.86 15.50
CA ALA A 282 1.11 -6.07 16.74
C ALA A 282 2.03 -6.56 17.88
N GLN A 283 2.94 -7.49 17.58
CA GLN A 283 3.97 -7.95 18.53
C GLN A 283 4.88 -6.81 18.97
N ASN A 284 5.39 -6.01 18.00
CA ASN A 284 6.21 -4.84 18.30
C ASN A 284 5.44 -3.79 19.09
N ALA A 285 4.17 -3.53 18.81
CA ALA A 285 3.35 -2.59 19.56
C ALA A 285 3.17 -3.03 21.03
N LYS A 286 2.98 -4.33 21.26
CA LYS A 286 2.95 -4.91 22.62
C LYS A 286 4.30 -4.79 23.31
N ALA A 287 5.39 -5.14 22.62
CA ALA A 287 6.75 -5.00 23.13
C ALA A 287 7.12 -3.53 23.42
N ASN A 288 6.70 -2.59 22.56
CA ASN A 288 6.89 -1.15 22.76
C ASN A 288 6.16 -0.63 24.02
N HIS A 289 4.95 -1.12 24.26
CA HIS A 289 4.20 -0.74 25.48
C HIS A 289 4.93 -1.28 26.73
N ALA A 290 5.28 -2.54 26.73
CA ALA A 290 5.98 -3.18 27.83
C ALA A 290 7.37 -2.58 28.07
N LEU A 291 8.12 -2.20 27.03
CA LEU A 291 9.39 -1.50 27.14
C LEU A 291 9.26 -0.17 27.90
N LYS A 292 8.21 0.62 27.61
CA LYS A 292 7.96 1.89 28.32
C LYS A 292 7.65 1.66 29.80
N ASP A 293 6.83 0.65 30.11
CA ASP A 293 6.52 0.29 31.49
C ASP A 293 7.75 -0.21 32.23
N ALA A 294 8.55 -1.09 31.64
CA ALA A 294 9.80 -1.56 32.20
C ALA A 294 10.78 -0.41 32.47
N ALA A 295 10.92 0.53 31.52
CA ALA A 295 11.76 1.71 31.70
C ALA A 295 11.25 2.65 32.78
N ARG A 296 9.94 2.82 32.91
CA ARG A 296 9.29 3.61 33.97
C ARG A 296 9.48 3.02 35.35
N LEU A 297 9.48 1.68 35.46
CA LEU A 297 9.65 0.94 36.71
C LEU A 297 11.11 0.68 37.07
N GLY A 298 12.06 0.91 36.16
CA GLY A 298 13.48 0.67 36.36
C GLY A 298 13.90 -0.80 36.24
N ASN A 299 13.07 -1.65 35.68
CA ASN A 299 13.37 -3.07 35.52
C ASN A 299 14.28 -3.29 34.29
N ILE A 300 15.58 -3.39 34.55
CA ILE A 300 16.59 -3.50 33.50
C ILE A 300 16.52 -4.82 32.73
N GLU A 301 16.11 -5.91 33.34
CA GLU A 301 15.99 -7.21 32.68
C GLU A 301 14.81 -7.23 31.71
N ASP A 302 13.65 -6.69 32.11
CA ASP A 302 12.50 -6.55 31.23
C ASP A 302 12.82 -5.59 30.07
N VAL A 303 13.56 -4.50 30.31
CA VAL A 303 14.02 -3.60 29.23
C VAL A 303 14.85 -4.35 28.20
N LYS A 304 15.82 -5.19 28.64
CA LYS A 304 16.63 -6.02 27.73
C LYS A 304 15.73 -6.97 26.93
N GLN A 305 14.86 -7.71 27.61
CA GLN A 305 13.95 -8.68 26.98
C GLN A 305 13.06 -8.03 25.91
N HIS A 306 12.48 -6.87 26.19
CA HIS A 306 11.60 -6.20 25.25
C HIS A 306 12.35 -5.61 24.05
N LEU A 307 13.59 -5.12 24.24
CA LEU A 307 14.44 -4.69 23.13
C LEU A 307 14.84 -5.87 22.24
N GLU A 308 15.17 -7.02 22.80
CA GLU A 308 15.45 -8.27 22.06
C GLU A 308 14.20 -8.79 21.32
N ALA A 309 13.03 -8.59 21.88
CA ALA A 309 11.74 -8.89 21.22
C ALA A 309 11.37 -7.91 20.09
N GLY A 310 12.25 -6.95 19.76
CA GLY A 310 12.09 -6.02 18.65
C GLY A 310 11.29 -4.75 18.99
N ALA A 311 11.23 -4.37 20.28
CA ALA A 311 10.68 -3.08 20.65
C ALA A 311 11.55 -1.93 20.11
N ASP A 312 10.89 -0.89 19.63
CA ASP A 312 11.56 0.34 19.22
C ASP A 312 11.99 1.14 20.45
N VAL A 313 13.32 1.31 20.58
CA VAL A 313 13.94 2.02 21.72
C VAL A 313 13.49 3.48 21.82
N ASN A 314 13.04 4.09 20.71
CA ASN A 314 12.57 5.47 20.61
C ASN A 314 11.03 5.59 20.52
N THR A 315 10.32 4.49 20.78
CA THR A 315 8.84 4.50 20.77
C THR A 315 8.28 5.53 21.74
N LYS A 316 7.27 6.30 21.32
CA LYS A 316 6.59 7.30 22.16
C LYS A 316 5.26 6.77 22.72
N ASP A 317 4.91 7.14 23.95
CA ASP A 317 3.55 6.89 24.45
C ASP A 317 2.53 7.88 23.83
N LYS A 318 1.25 7.50 23.91
CA LYS A 318 0.18 8.31 23.30
C LYS A 318 -0.26 9.51 24.14
N THR A 319 0.11 9.52 25.43
CA THR A 319 -0.40 10.50 26.39
C THR A 319 0.49 11.71 26.50
N PHE A 320 1.79 11.49 26.67
CA PHE A 320 2.79 12.53 26.87
C PHE A 320 3.80 12.63 25.72
N GLU A 321 3.75 11.69 24.78
CA GLU A 321 4.76 11.46 23.74
C GLU A 321 6.16 11.18 24.31
N TRP A 322 6.22 10.54 25.48
CA TRP A 322 7.47 10.20 26.14
C TRP A 322 8.07 8.92 25.59
N THR A 323 9.39 8.94 25.42
CA THR A 323 10.20 7.76 25.09
C THR A 323 10.52 6.93 26.33
N PRO A 324 10.94 5.66 26.20
CA PRO A 324 11.46 4.86 27.32
C PRO A 324 12.60 5.57 28.07
N LEU A 325 13.48 6.28 27.34
CA LEU A 325 14.56 7.06 27.97
C LEU A 325 14.00 8.19 28.84
N GLN A 326 13.01 8.94 28.38
CA GLN A 326 12.39 10.01 29.18
C GLN A 326 11.72 9.45 30.44
N TRP A 327 11.09 8.29 30.37
CA TRP A 327 10.53 7.61 31.56
C TRP A 327 11.59 7.19 32.53
N ALA A 328 12.68 6.54 32.07
CA ALA A 328 13.79 6.12 32.91
C ALA A 328 14.47 7.33 33.60
N VAL A 329 14.73 8.38 32.83
CA VAL A 329 15.36 9.63 33.29
C VAL A 329 14.52 10.33 34.38
N PHE A 330 13.22 10.51 34.09
CA PHE A 330 12.31 11.18 35.04
C PHE A 330 12.21 10.45 36.37
N ASN A 331 12.18 9.12 36.34
CA ASN A 331 12.13 8.30 37.56
C ASN A 331 13.51 8.04 38.21
N GLY A 332 14.60 8.44 37.57
CA GLY A 332 15.97 8.33 38.15
C GLY A 332 16.63 6.98 37.95
N HIS A 333 16.18 6.17 36.99
CA HIS A 333 16.72 4.84 36.69
C HIS A 333 17.95 4.94 35.78
N LYS A 334 19.11 5.28 36.39
CA LYS A 334 20.37 5.55 35.68
C LYS A 334 20.83 4.35 34.84
N GLU A 335 20.80 3.15 35.38
CA GLU A 335 21.25 1.93 34.70
C GLU A 335 20.40 1.63 33.49
N VAL A 336 19.09 1.83 33.59
CA VAL A 336 18.16 1.72 32.46
C VAL A 336 18.44 2.79 31.39
N ALA A 337 18.70 4.04 31.82
CA ALA A 337 19.07 5.11 30.89
C ALA A 337 20.37 4.79 30.13
N VAL A 338 21.39 4.27 30.82
CA VAL A 338 22.65 3.81 30.20
C VAL A 338 22.39 2.73 29.17
N LEU A 339 21.58 1.73 29.51
CA LEU A 339 21.23 0.63 28.62
C LEU A 339 20.48 1.15 27.38
N LEU A 340 19.44 1.96 27.56
CA LEU A 340 18.64 2.51 26.44
C LEU A 340 19.49 3.36 25.50
N ILE A 341 20.36 4.22 26.04
CA ILE A 341 21.30 5.02 25.23
C ILE A 341 22.27 4.11 24.47
N GLY A 342 22.80 3.07 25.13
CA GLY A 342 23.66 2.06 24.50
C GLY A 342 22.95 1.27 23.37
N LYS A 343 21.64 1.20 23.40
CA LYS A 343 20.78 0.57 22.37
C LYS A 343 20.24 1.56 21.33
N GLY A 344 20.74 2.82 21.33
CA GLY A 344 20.42 3.82 20.31
C GLY A 344 19.23 4.72 20.67
N ALA A 345 18.91 4.87 21.96
CA ALA A 345 17.95 5.88 22.38
C ALA A 345 18.49 7.29 22.08
N ASP A 346 17.68 8.10 21.41
CA ASP A 346 18.02 9.49 21.10
C ASP A 346 17.88 10.36 22.35
N VAL A 347 19.03 10.90 22.79
CA VAL A 347 19.15 11.74 23.99
C VAL A 347 18.54 13.15 23.82
N ASN A 348 18.19 13.54 22.58
CA ASN A 348 17.62 14.84 22.25
C ASN A 348 16.16 14.77 21.83
N THR A 349 15.53 13.59 21.88
CA THR A 349 14.11 13.46 21.50
C THR A 349 13.22 14.35 22.36
N MET A 350 12.42 15.19 21.72
CA MET A 350 11.44 16.04 22.38
C MET A 350 10.11 15.31 22.60
N ASP A 351 9.46 15.55 23.73
CA ASP A 351 8.09 15.12 24.02
C ASP A 351 7.06 16.10 23.44
N GLY A 352 5.76 15.86 23.68
CA GLY A 352 4.67 16.71 23.18
C GLY A 352 4.71 18.18 23.62
N ARG A 353 5.51 18.51 24.65
CA ARG A 353 5.75 19.86 25.14
C ARG A 353 7.09 20.44 24.70
N GLY A 354 7.88 19.69 23.94
CA GLY A 354 9.23 20.09 23.52
C GLY A 354 10.32 19.76 24.53
N HIS A 355 10.01 19.09 25.65
CA HIS A 355 11.03 18.76 26.64
C HIS A 355 11.90 17.59 26.17
N THR A 356 13.21 17.74 26.24
CA THR A 356 14.19 16.67 26.05
C THR A 356 14.37 15.85 27.33
N PRO A 357 15.03 14.67 27.29
CA PRO A 357 15.43 13.93 28.48
C PRO A 357 16.20 14.80 29.49
N LEU A 358 17.03 15.74 29.01
CA LEU A 358 17.79 16.66 29.88
C LEU A 358 16.90 17.63 30.66
N HIS A 359 15.81 18.13 30.06
CA HIS A 359 14.79 18.91 30.77
C HIS A 359 14.17 18.07 31.91
N ARG A 360 13.86 16.80 31.67
CA ARG A 360 13.26 15.91 32.65
C ARG A 360 14.22 15.56 33.79
N ALA A 361 15.51 15.35 33.47
CA ALA A 361 16.56 15.15 34.46
C ALA A 361 16.74 16.40 35.35
N ALA A 362 16.75 17.58 34.73
CA ALA A 362 16.86 18.86 35.44
C ALA A 362 15.66 19.14 36.34
N GLN A 363 14.46 18.91 35.87
CA GLN A 363 13.19 19.04 36.60
C GLN A 363 13.12 18.16 37.85
N LYS A 364 13.82 17.00 37.86
CA LYS A 364 13.81 16.02 38.93
C LYS A 364 15.13 15.96 39.71
N SER A 365 16.05 16.89 39.48
CA SER A 365 17.38 16.94 40.14
C SER A 365 18.17 15.63 40.01
N ARG A 366 18.16 14.97 38.87
CA ARG A 366 18.84 13.72 38.58
C ARG A 366 20.29 14.00 38.14
N LYS A 367 21.14 14.46 39.03
CA LYS A 367 22.51 14.96 38.71
C LYS A 367 23.33 13.98 37.91
N GLU A 368 23.41 12.72 38.32
CA GLU A 368 24.19 11.69 37.66
C GLU A 368 23.65 11.36 36.27
N ILE A 369 22.33 11.55 36.03
CA ILE A 369 21.71 11.38 34.74
C ILE A 369 21.92 12.64 33.87
N VAL A 370 21.95 13.83 34.47
CA VAL A 370 22.34 15.08 33.78
C VAL A 370 23.73 14.93 33.18
N GLU A 371 24.71 14.52 34.00
CA GLU A 371 26.08 14.26 33.56
C GLU A 371 26.14 13.20 32.45
N LEU A 372 25.42 12.09 32.63
CA LEU A 372 25.33 11.03 31.63
C LEU A 372 24.80 11.57 30.29
N LEU A 373 23.68 12.30 30.30
CA LEU A 373 23.04 12.80 29.10
C LEU A 373 23.94 13.80 28.37
N ILE A 374 24.59 14.72 29.09
CA ILE A 374 25.54 15.68 28.52
C ILE A 374 26.76 14.94 27.93
N ALA A 375 27.32 13.97 28.62
CA ALA A 375 28.41 13.14 28.11
C ALA A 375 28.05 12.32 26.88
N LYS A 376 26.73 12.08 26.64
CA LYS A 376 26.19 11.39 25.48
C LYS A 376 25.64 12.34 24.39
N GLY A 377 25.94 13.64 24.48
CA GLY A 377 25.63 14.62 23.45
C GLY A 377 24.24 15.25 23.57
N ALA A 378 23.66 15.26 24.75
CA ALA A 378 22.45 16.04 24.97
C ALA A 378 22.72 17.56 24.80
N ASP A 379 21.86 18.24 24.08
CA ASP A 379 21.92 19.70 23.93
C ASP A 379 21.56 20.36 25.26
N VAL A 380 22.56 20.96 25.89
CA VAL A 380 22.43 21.63 27.20
C VAL A 380 21.55 22.88 27.13
N ASN A 381 21.39 23.45 25.94
CA ASN A 381 20.63 24.65 25.66
C ASN A 381 19.36 24.40 24.79
N ALA A 382 18.92 23.14 24.69
CA ALA A 382 17.68 22.83 24.00
C ALA A 382 16.52 23.66 24.57
N LYS A 383 15.65 24.18 23.70
CA LYS A 383 14.47 24.94 24.10
C LYS A 383 13.22 24.08 23.92
N ASP A 384 12.34 24.10 24.91
CA ASP A 384 11.01 23.56 24.76
C ASP A 384 10.09 24.48 23.96
N ASN A 385 8.81 24.11 23.82
CA ASN A 385 7.83 24.89 23.05
C ASN A 385 7.54 26.29 23.63
N GLN A 386 8.00 26.58 24.85
CA GLN A 386 7.86 27.88 25.52
C GLN A 386 9.19 28.65 25.59
N GLY A 387 10.26 28.08 25.04
CA GLY A 387 11.60 28.63 25.08
C GLY A 387 12.35 28.37 26.39
N ILE A 388 11.82 27.49 27.24
CA ILE A 388 12.41 27.05 28.52
C ILE A 388 13.57 26.11 28.21
N THR A 389 14.71 26.29 28.89
CA THR A 389 15.88 25.42 28.78
C THR A 389 15.96 24.43 29.96
N PRO A 390 16.83 23.40 29.90
CA PRO A 390 17.09 22.54 31.07
C PRO A 390 17.54 23.32 32.31
N LEU A 391 18.29 24.41 32.11
CA LEU A 391 18.71 25.29 33.22
C LEU A 391 17.52 26.01 33.84
N ASP A 392 16.61 26.58 32.99
CA ASP A 392 15.38 27.18 33.49
C ASP A 392 14.54 26.19 34.28
N SER A 393 14.46 24.94 33.80
CA SER A 393 13.76 23.87 34.51
C SER A 393 14.35 23.59 35.87
N ALA A 394 15.70 23.53 36.00
CA ALA A 394 16.35 23.34 37.29
C ALA A 394 16.10 24.52 38.25
N ILE A 395 16.10 25.76 37.73
CA ILE A 395 15.82 26.97 38.52
C ILE A 395 14.36 26.99 38.99
N GLN A 396 13.41 26.77 38.05
CA GLN A 396 11.99 26.76 38.33
C GLN A 396 11.59 25.75 39.43
N PHE A 397 12.21 24.59 39.41
CA PHE A 397 11.94 23.54 40.39
C PHE A 397 12.86 23.60 41.64
N ASN A 398 13.59 24.69 41.81
CA ASN A 398 14.46 24.96 42.97
C ASN A 398 15.55 23.88 43.21
N HIS A 399 16.27 23.53 42.15
CA HIS A 399 17.37 22.57 42.16
C HIS A 399 18.73 23.25 41.91
N PRO A 400 19.29 23.98 42.90
CA PRO A 400 20.47 24.82 42.70
C PRO A 400 21.72 24.05 42.31
N GLU A 401 21.91 22.84 42.85
CA GLU A 401 23.06 22.00 42.49
C GLU A 401 23.01 21.53 41.03
N THR A 402 21.82 21.17 40.53
CA THR A 402 21.61 20.79 39.13
C THR A 402 21.75 22.02 38.20
N ALA A 403 21.29 23.18 38.65
CA ALA A 403 21.47 24.42 37.91
C ALA A 403 22.95 24.79 37.76
N ASN A 404 23.73 24.67 38.88
CA ASN A 404 25.18 24.88 38.86
C ASN A 404 25.91 23.87 37.96
N LEU A 405 25.48 22.61 37.97
CA LEU A 405 26.03 21.58 37.09
C LEU A 405 25.77 21.91 35.60
N LEU A 406 24.54 22.30 35.25
CA LEU A 406 24.21 22.70 33.90
C LEU A 406 25.02 23.95 33.45
N ARG A 407 25.16 24.95 34.32
CA ARG A 407 25.99 26.14 34.04
C ARG A 407 27.46 25.76 33.79
N LYS A 408 28.03 24.83 34.59
CA LYS A 408 29.38 24.34 34.37
C LYS A 408 29.58 23.73 32.98
N HIS A 409 28.54 23.16 32.42
CA HIS A 409 28.55 22.58 31.06
C HIS A 409 28.04 23.56 29.98
N GLY A 410 27.96 24.86 30.24
CA GLY A 410 27.60 25.88 29.30
C GLY A 410 26.07 26.10 29.13
N GLY A 411 25.31 25.62 30.11
CA GLY A 411 23.86 25.84 30.15
C GLY A 411 23.51 27.30 30.38
N LYS A 412 22.57 27.81 29.62
CA LYS A 412 22.03 29.18 29.65
C LYS A 412 20.52 29.13 29.82
N THR A 413 19.96 30.21 30.41
CA THR A 413 18.51 30.39 30.44
C THR A 413 17.97 30.77 29.05
N GLY A 414 16.69 30.57 28.83
CA GLY A 414 16.03 31.01 27.60
C GLY A 414 16.16 32.53 27.38
N GLU A 415 16.14 33.30 28.46
CA GLU A 415 16.36 34.76 28.39
C GLU A 415 17.79 35.12 27.99
N GLU A 416 18.81 34.44 28.56
CA GLU A 416 20.20 34.64 28.19
C GLU A 416 20.44 34.33 26.70
N LEU A 417 19.88 33.19 26.22
CA LEU A 417 19.99 32.79 24.81
C LEU A 417 19.29 33.81 23.88
N LYS A 418 18.13 34.33 24.29
CA LYS A 418 17.41 35.38 23.53
C LYS A 418 18.22 36.69 23.45
N ALA A 419 18.90 37.07 24.54
CA ALA A 419 19.77 38.24 24.56
C ALA A 419 21.00 38.10 23.64
N GLU A 420 21.44 36.84 23.37
CA GLU A 420 22.53 36.52 22.45
C GLU A 420 22.07 36.40 20.98
N GLY A 421 20.79 36.61 20.70
CA GLY A 421 20.23 36.49 19.35
C GLY A 421 20.02 35.07 18.87
N LYS A 422 19.92 34.13 19.79
CA LYS A 422 19.74 32.69 19.52
C LYS A 422 18.35 32.20 19.89
#